data_020f21eeea4edd9e0cb07f4e5277eb82
#
_entry.id   020f21eeea4edd9e0cb07f4e5277eb82
#
_cell.length_a   1.000
_cell.length_b   1.000
_cell.length_c   1.000
_cell.angle_alpha   90.00
_cell.angle_beta   90.00
_cell.angle_gamma   90.00
#
_symmetry.space_group_name_H-M   'P 1'
#
loop_
_entity.id
_entity.type
_entity.pdbx_description
1 polymer ?
#
loop_
_entity_poly.entity_id
_entity_poly.type
_entity_poly.pdbx_seq_one_letter_code
_entity_poly.pdbx_strand_id
1 'polypeptide(L)'
;MEILIDNFAEKLEFMIESIRTADFIAVDTEFSGLAIGYDDQKHGFDQSEDRYQKLKHNCMRMNAFQIGVCCFKWDARRSTYSSRPFNAYVWPQSDILGDQTSQFKSSNIRFLMKHNFDFNKLFSMGINYQRLSNADLVREKIAQRAQDPSGIHSVKSSEGARYNVYRAYQSIGLSSQAKLKEIIRAVANFA
;
A
#
# COMPACT_ATOMS: atom_id res chain seq x y z
N MET A 1 12.93 -2.43 -7.87
CA MET A 1 12.06 -1.85 -8.91
C MET A 1 11.11 -0.90 -8.22
N GLU A 2 11.00 0.34 -8.71
CA GLU A 2 10.05 1.33 -8.20
C GLU A 2 8.69 1.13 -8.88
N ILE A 3 7.62 1.16 -8.07
CA ILE A 3 6.23 0.98 -8.53
C ILE A 3 5.45 2.25 -8.18
N LEU A 4 4.89 2.86 -9.22
CA LEU A 4 4.11 4.08 -9.17
C LEU A 4 2.77 3.85 -9.88
N ILE A 5 1.85 4.80 -9.78
CA ILE A 5 0.50 4.65 -10.35
C ILE A 5 0.49 4.43 -11.87
N ASP A 6 1.45 5.01 -12.58
CA ASP A 6 1.56 4.94 -14.04
C ASP A 6 2.08 3.58 -14.55
N ASN A 7 2.92 2.88 -13.76
CA ASN A 7 3.49 1.60 -14.16
C ASN A 7 2.94 0.39 -13.39
N PHE A 8 2.07 0.61 -12.40
CA PHE A 8 1.55 -0.45 -11.53
C PHE A 8 0.84 -1.55 -12.32
N ALA A 9 -0.04 -1.18 -13.25
CA ALA A 9 -0.80 -2.16 -14.04
C ALA A 9 0.13 -3.04 -14.90
N GLU A 10 1.16 -2.45 -15.51
CA GLU A 10 2.15 -3.17 -16.30
C GLU A 10 3.00 -4.13 -15.47
N LYS A 11 3.38 -3.70 -14.25
CA LYS A 11 4.29 -4.47 -13.39
C LYS A 11 3.57 -5.52 -12.53
N LEU A 12 2.25 -5.42 -12.40
CA LEU A 12 1.46 -6.21 -11.46
C LEU A 12 1.59 -7.73 -11.68
N GLU A 13 1.51 -8.20 -12.92
CA GLU A 13 1.68 -9.63 -13.22
C GLU A 13 3.07 -10.15 -12.84
N PHE A 14 4.10 -9.36 -13.13
CA PHE A 14 5.47 -9.72 -12.75
C PHE A 14 5.66 -9.75 -11.22
N MET A 15 5.04 -8.80 -10.49
CA MET A 15 5.05 -8.81 -9.03
C MET A 15 4.36 -10.06 -8.48
N ILE A 16 3.17 -10.39 -8.98
CA ILE A 16 2.39 -11.55 -8.55
C ILE A 16 3.17 -12.84 -8.80
N GLU A 17 3.77 -12.99 -9.98
CA GLU A 17 4.56 -14.18 -10.29
C GLU A 17 5.81 -14.27 -9.42
N SER A 18 6.46 -13.14 -9.12
CA SER A 18 7.60 -13.10 -8.21
C SER A 18 7.22 -13.52 -6.79
N ILE A 19 6.06 -13.07 -6.30
CA ILE A 19 5.50 -13.44 -4.99
C ILE A 19 5.13 -14.94 -4.97
N ARG A 20 4.47 -15.43 -6.03
CA ARG A 20 4.02 -16.83 -6.12
C ARG A 20 5.18 -17.80 -6.11
N THR A 21 6.28 -17.45 -6.76
CA THR A 21 7.45 -18.31 -6.96
C THR A 21 8.55 -18.11 -5.91
N ALA A 22 8.39 -17.17 -4.98
CA ALA A 22 9.33 -16.92 -3.90
C ALA A 22 9.29 -18.04 -2.86
N ASP A 23 10.45 -18.37 -2.28
CA ASP A 23 10.56 -19.25 -1.13
C ASP A 23 10.17 -18.51 0.14
N PHE A 24 10.53 -17.23 0.24
CA PHE A 24 10.07 -16.32 1.29
C PHE A 24 10.06 -14.87 0.80
N ILE A 25 9.38 -14.02 1.55
CA ILE A 25 9.19 -12.60 1.24
C ILE A 25 9.57 -11.77 2.47
N ALA A 26 10.37 -10.70 2.26
CA ALA A 26 10.56 -9.64 3.24
C ALA A 26 9.65 -8.47 2.89
N VAL A 27 9.02 -7.86 3.89
CA VAL A 27 8.17 -6.68 3.75
C VAL A 27 8.68 -5.58 4.66
N ASP A 28 8.73 -4.37 4.14
CA ASP A 28 9.04 -3.16 4.88
C ASP A 28 8.06 -2.04 4.52
N THR A 29 7.87 -1.07 5.42
CA THR A 29 6.88 -0.02 5.22
C THR A 29 7.34 1.32 5.78
N GLU A 30 7.01 2.41 5.05
CA GLU A 30 7.15 3.77 5.55
C GLU A 30 5.78 4.38 5.83
N PHE A 31 5.66 5.06 6.97
CA PHE A 31 4.39 5.63 7.45
C PHE A 31 4.50 7.14 7.67
N SER A 32 3.35 7.81 7.72
CA SER A 32 3.23 9.23 8.08
C SER A 32 3.65 9.51 9.54
N GLY A 33 3.77 8.48 10.36
CA GLY A 33 4.20 8.50 11.76
C GLY A 33 4.11 7.12 12.39
N LEU A 34 4.70 6.95 13.58
CA LEU A 34 4.73 5.68 14.32
C LEU A 34 3.93 5.73 15.63
N ALA A 35 3.73 6.93 16.19
CA ALA A 35 2.95 7.15 17.41
C ALA A 35 2.33 8.56 17.38
N ILE A 36 1.06 8.70 17.73
CA ILE A 36 0.33 9.96 17.61
C ILE A 36 0.54 10.85 18.82
N GLY A 37 0.34 10.32 20.02
CA GLY A 37 0.45 11.03 21.28
C GLY A 37 1.57 10.51 22.16
N TYR A 38 1.71 11.14 23.34
CA TYR A 38 2.64 10.67 24.36
C TYR A 38 2.21 9.31 24.91
N ASP A 39 0.92 9.15 25.18
CA ASP A 39 0.36 7.91 25.74
C ASP A 39 0.37 6.74 24.76
N ASP A 40 0.50 7.03 23.46
CA ASP A 40 0.59 6.01 22.41
C ASP A 40 2.03 5.51 22.16
N GLN A 41 3.01 6.06 22.90
CA GLN A 41 4.40 5.59 22.82
C GLN A 41 4.58 4.32 23.66
N LYS A 42 5.54 3.50 23.22
CA LYS A 42 5.94 2.31 23.97
C LYS A 42 6.60 2.73 25.28
N HIS A 43 6.13 2.18 26.40
CA HIS A 43 6.76 2.33 27.71
C HIS A 43 7.42 1.01 28.12
N GLY A 44 8.47 1.10 28.94
CA GLY A 44 9.23 -0.08 29.38
C GLY A 44 8.39 -1.08 30.19
N PHE A 45 7.32 -0.62 30.83
CA PHE A 45 6.42 -1.44 31.65
C PHE A 45 5.15 -1.89 30.91
N ASP A 46 4.99 -1.56 29.62
CA ASP A 46 3.85 -2.02 28.83
C ASP A 46 3.84 -3.55 28.74
N GLN A 47 2.70 -4.15 29.06
CA GLN A 47 2.46 -5.55 28.76
C GLN A 47 2.18 -5.76 27.27
N SER A 48 2.12 -7.01 26.83
CA SER A 48 1.92 -7.32 25.41
C SER A 48 0.59 -6.76 24.88
N GLU A 49 -0.47 -6.82 25.67
CA GLU A 49 -1.78 -6.27 25.31
C GLU A 49 -1.74 -4.74 25.20
N ASP A 50 -1.10 -4.04 26.15
CA ASP A 50 -0.97 -2.58 26.09
C ASP A 50 -0.23 -2.14 24.81
N ARG A 51 0.85 -2.84 24.49
CA ARG A 51 1.62 -2.61 23.25
C ARG A 51 0.77 -2.83 22.01
N TYR A 52 -0.01 -3.91 21.99
CA TYR A 52 -0.90 -4.21 20.87
C TYR A 52 -1.95 -3.12 20.67
N GLN A 53 -2.62 -2.70 21.75
CA GLN A 53 -3.66 -1.66 21.67
C GLN A 53 -3.08 -0.31 21.21
N LYS A 54 -1.90 0.07 21.71
CA LYS A 54 -1.19 1.29 21.26
C LYS A 54 -0.82 1.21 19.76
N LEU A 55 -0.26 0.08 19.33
CA LEU A 55 0.06 -0.13 17.90
C LEU A 55 -1.19 -0.07 17.04
N LYS A 56 -2.25 -0.78 17.42
CA LYS A 56 -3.53 -0.77 16.70
C LYS A 56 -4.10 0.64 16.58
N HIS A 57 -4.09 1.40 17.66
CA HIS A 57 -4.56 2.79 17.67
C HIS A 57 -3.75 3.68 16.72
N ASN A 58 -2.43 3.56 16.73
CA ASN A 58 -1.55 4.30 15.84
C ASN A 58 -1.78 3.92 14.37
N CYS A 59 -1.82 2.63 14.05
CA CYS A 59 -2.02 2.13 12.68
C CYS A 59 -3.37 2.57 12.08
N MET A 60 -4.39 2.72 12.91
CA MET A 60 -5.71 3.20 12.43
C MET A 60 -5.70 4.68 12.01
N ARG A 61 -4.71 5.46 12.44
CA ARG A 61 -4.64 6.92 12.24
C ARG A 61 -3.51 7.35 11.32
N MET A 62 -2.47 6.52 11.17
CA MET A 62 -1.34 6.80 10.30
C MET A 62 -1.56 6.22 8.91
N ASN A 63 -0.98 6.88 7.92
CA ASN A 63 -1.03 6.45 6.53
C ASN A 63 0.27 5.76 6.14
N ALA A 64 0.16 4.70 5.35
CA ALA A 64 1.30 4.13 4.66
C ALA A 64 1.72 5.06 3.51
N PHE A 65 3.01 5.28 3.35
CA PHE A 65 3.63 6.09 2.30
C PHE A 65 4.36 5.22 1.29
N GLN A 66 4.96 4.15 1.76
CA GLN A 66 5.70 3.25 0.91
C GLN A 66 5.60 1.82 1.44
N ILE A 67 5.51 0.88 0.51
CA ILE A 67 5.51 -0.55 0.80
C ILE A 67 6.63 -1.18 -0.01
N GLY A 68 7.65 -1.69 0.69
CA GLY A 68 8.72 -2.50 0.13
C GLY A 68 8.36 -3.98 0.23
N VAL A 69 8.47 -4.70 -0.88
CA VAL A 69 8.33 -6.16 -0.95
C VAL A 69 9.54 -6.72 -1.65
N CYS A 70 10.27 -7.61 -0.99
CA CYS A 70 11.40 -8.30 -1.60
C CYS A 70 11.15 -9.80 -1.62
N CYS A 71 11.06 -10.36 -2.83
CA CYS A 71 10.85 -11.78 -3.05
C CYS A 71 12.20 -12.49 -3.17
N PHE A 72 12.42 -13.55 -2.39
CA PHE A 72 13.65 -14.34 -2.40
C PHE A 72 13.37 -15.73 -2.95
N LYS A 73 14.23 -16.19 -3.86
CA LYS A 73 14.18 -17.52 -4.45
C LYS A 73 15.55 -18.17 -4.43
N TRP A 74 15.63 -19.40 -3.99
CA TRP A 74 16.87 -20.18 -3.99
C TRP A 74 17.31 -20.53 -5.42
N ASP A 75 18.56 -20.23 -5.72
CA ASP A 75 19.21 -20.67 -6.95
C ASP A 75 20.22 -21.80 -6.60
N ALA A 76 19.80 -23.03 -6.86
CA ALA A 76 20.61 -24.20 -6.57
C ALA A 76 21.93 -24.26 -7.37
N ARG A 77 22.00 -23.61 -8.54
CA ARG A 77 23.23 -23.58 -9.37
C ARG A 77 24.28 -22.68 -8.77
N ARG A 78 23.86 -21.59 -8.13
CA ARG A 78 24.73 -20.59 -7.51
C ARG A 78 24.86 -20.79 -6.00
N SER A 79 24.09 -21.69 -5.40
CA SER A 79 23.99 -21.90 -3.95
C SER A 79 23.76 -20.60 -3.18
N THR A 80 22.85 -19.77 -3.70
CA THR A 80 22.51 -18.45 -3.11
C THR A 80 21.04 -18.08 -3.38
N TYR A 81 20.53 -17.12 -2.62
CA TYR A 81 19.22 -16.54 -2.92
C TYR A 81 19.33 -15.43 -3.96
N SER A 82 18.48 -15.49 -4.98
CA SER A 82 18.20 -14.35 -5.86
C SER A 82 17.09 -13.51 -5.23
N SER A 83 17.19 -12.19 -5.32
CA SER A 83 16.21 -11.25 -4.76
C SER A 83 15.54 -10.42 -5.86
N ARG A 84 14.25 -10.15 -5.69
CA ARG A 84 13.47 -9.23 -6.54
C ARG A 84 12.79 -8.21 -5.64
N PRO A 85 13.39 -7.03 -5.44
CA PRO A 85 12.79 -5.96 -4.65
C PRO A 85 11.80 -5.15 -5.47
N PHE A 86 10.65 -4.85 -4.87
CA PHE A 86 9.62 -3.93 -5.34
C PHE A 86 9.42 -2.87 -4.27
N ASN A 87 9.34 -1.62 -4.66
CA ASN A 87 9.13 -0.50 -3.78
C ASN A 87 8.01 0.39 -4.31
N ALA A 88 6.85 0.36 -3.67
CA ALA A 88 5.65 1.02 -4.12
C ALA A 88 5.36 2.25 -3.24
N TYR A 89 5.26 3.43 -3.87
CA TYR A 89 4.67 4.60 -3.22
C TYR A 89 3.16 4.45 -3.18
N VAL A 90 2.55 4.68 -2.01
CA VAL A 90 1.11 4.49 -1.81
C VAL A 90 0.50 5.70 -1.12
N TRP A 91 -0.72 6.10 -1.53
CA TRP A 91 -1.41 7.25 -0.98
C TRP A 91 -2.89 6.94 -0.74
N PRO A 92 -3.49 7.34 0.41
CA PRO A 92 -4.91 7.11 0.63
C PRO A 92 -5.77 7.77 -0.43
N GLN A 93 -6.74 7.04 -0.96
CA GLN A 93 -7.67 7.59 -1.93
C GLN A 93 -8.76 8.42 -1.23
N SER A 94 -8.95 9.67 -1.67
CA SER A 94 -9.92 10.60 -1.09
C SER A 94 -11.18 10.81 -1.96
N ASP A 95 -11.07 10.67 -3.27
CA ASP A 95 -12.08 11.11 -4.27
C ASP A 95 -13.29 10.19 -4.41
N ILE A 96 -13.22 8.94 -4.00
CA ILE A 96 -14.32 7.98 -4.11
C ILE A 96 -15.23 7.99 -2.87
N LEU A 97 -14.66 8.05 -1.68
CA LEU A 97 -15.37 7.95 -0.40
C LEU A 97 -15.51 9.30 0.31
N GLY A 98 -15.08 10.38 -0.33
CA GLY A 98 -15.02 11.73 0.25
C GLY A 98 -13.63 12.04 0.78
N ASP A 99 -13.44 13.30 1.16
CA ASP A 99 -12.17 13.83 1.63
C ASP A 99 -11.78 13.21 2.97
N GLN A 100 -10.53 12.77 3.07
CA GLN A 100 -9.99 12.13 4.29
C GLN A 100 -8.89 12.99 4.88
N THR A 101 -8.95 13.20 6.18
CA THR A 101 -7.88 13.88 6.91
C THR A 101 -6.71 12.93 7.12
N SER A 102 -5.53 13.34 6.72
CA SER A 102 -4.27 12.61 6.94
C SER A 102 -3.48 13.24 8.06
N GLN A 103 -2.96 12.43 8.97
CA GLN A 103 -2.12 12.89 10.08
C GLN A 103 -0.65 12.60 9.81
N PHE A 104 0.21 13.54 10.19
CA PHE A 104 1.65 13.47 9.98
C PHE A 104 2.38 13.79 11.29
N LYS A 105 3.39 13.00 11.60
CA LYS A 105 4.31 13.32 12.68
C LYS A 105 5.54 14.04 12.12
N SER A 106 5.75 15.30 12.53
CA SER A 106 6.83 16.13 11.98
C SER A 106 8.22 15.50 12.11
N SER A 107 8.46 14.76 13.20
CA SER A 107 9.73 14.04 13.40
C SER A 107 9.92 12.93 12.37
N ASN A 108 8.84 12.23 12.00
CA ASN A 108 8.89 11.17 11.00
C ASN A 108 9.10 11.74 9.59
N ILE A 109 8.38 12.82 9.25
CA ILE A 109 8.60 13.52 7.98
C ILE A 109 10.05 13.97 7.86
N ARG A 110 10.62 14.56 8.92
CA ARG A 110 12.04 14.97 8.94
C ARG A 110 12.99 13.78 8.78
N PHE A 111 12.67 12.65 9.41
CA PHE A 111 13.45 11.41 9.25
C PHE A 111 13.43 10.95 7.80
N LEU A 112 12.27 10.85 7.18
CA LEU A 112 12.12 10.44 5.77
C LEU A 112 12.85 11.40 4.82
N MET A 113 12.75 12.71 5.04
CA MET A 113 13.50 13.72 4.27
C MET A 113 15.03 13.51 4.36
N LYS A 114 15.53 13.22 5.57
CA LYS A 114 16.96 12.94 5.79
C LYS A 114 17.43 11.69 5.05
N HIS A 115 16.51 10.73 4.78
CA HIS A 115 16.79 9.50 4.05
C HIS A 115 16.39 9.59 2.56
N ASN A 116 16.27 10.81 2.01
CA ASN A 116 15.97 11.08 0.60
C ASN A 116 14.62 10.51 0.12
N PHE A 117 13.63 10.40 1.00
CA PHE A 117 12.29 10.00 0.61
C PHE A 117 11.67 11.09 -0.29
N ASP A 118 11.12 10.69 -1.42
CA ASP A 118 10.57 11.61 -2.41
C ASP A 118 9.07 11.86 -2.18
N PHE A 119 8.76 12.93 -1.44
CA PHE A 119 7.38 13.34 -1.18
C PHE A 119 6.64 13.80 -2.44
N ASN A 120 7.34 14.33 -3.45
CA ASN A 120 6.69 14.70 -4.71
C ASN A 120 6.16 13.46 -5.43
N LYS A 121 6.95 12.38 -5.49
CA LYS A 121 6.47 11.10 -6.03
C LYS A 121 5.31 10.55 -5.20
N LEU A 122 5.38 10.62 -3.87
CA LEU A 122 4.31 10.16 -3.01
C LEU A 122 2.97 10.81 -3.37
N PHE A 123 2.93 12.14 -3.42
CA PHE A 123 1.68 12.88 -3.62
C PHE A 123 1.20 12.90 -5.08
N SER A 124 2.11 12.90 -6.05
CA SER A 124 1.75 12.96 -7.47
C SER A 124 1.58 11.59 -8.13
N MET A 125 2.35 10.59 -7.69
CA MET A 125 2.47 9.29 -8.36
C MET A 125 2.18 8.10 -7.46
N GLY A 126 1.80 8.33 -6.19
CA GLY A 126 1.46 7.26 -5.26
C GLY A 126 0.24 6.46 -5.71
N ILE A 127 0.33 5.14 -5.60
CA ILE A 127 -0.77 4.23 -5.90
C ILE A 127 -1.86 4.45 -4.86
N ASN A 128 -3.07 4.70 -5.31
CA ASN A 128 -4.18 4.91 -4.40
C ASN A 128 -4.58 3.61 -3.69
N TYR A 129 -4.73 3.68 -2.38
CA TYR A 129 -5.22 2.57 -1.60
C TYR A 129 -6.43 2.94 -0.75
N GLN A 130 -7.18 1.93 -0.33
CA GLN A 130 -8.30 2.05 0.60
C GLN A 130 -8.22 0.95 1.64
N ARG A 131 -8.83 1.19 2.80
CA ARG A 131 -8.97 0.15 3.83
C ARG A 131 -9.80 -1.00 3.26
N LEU A 132 -9.44 -2.22 3.64
CA LEU A 132 -10.13 -3.42 3.17
C LEU A 132 -11.63 -3.41 3.52
N SER A 133 -12.01 -2.82 4.67
CA SER A 133 -13.40 -2.61 5.08
C SER A 133 -14.23 -1.79 4.08
N ASN A 134 -13.57 -0.94 3.29
CA ASN A 134 -14.21 -0.07 2.31
C ASN A 134 -14.19 -0.65 0.89
N ALA A 135 -13.57 -1.81 0.69
CA ALA A 135 -13.31 -2.35 -0.66
C ALA A 135 -14.59 -2.56 -1.48
N ASP A 136 -15.65 -3.08 -0.87
CA ASP A 136 -16.90 -3.35 -1.57
C ASP A 136 -17.65 -2.05 -1.91
N LEU A 137 -17.68 -1.10 -1.00
CA LEU A 137 -18.24 0.23 -1.24
C LEU A 137 -17.50 0.98 -2.36
N VAL A 138 -16.18 0.87 -2.40
CA VAL A 138 -15.36 1.46 -3.47
C VAL A 138 -15.69 0.80 -4.82
N ARG A 139 -15.79 -0.52 -4.86
CA ARG A 139 -16.16 -1.26 -6.08
C ARG A 139 -17.52 -0.83 -6.62
N GLU A 140 -18.49 -0.73 -5.72
CA GLU A 140 -19.84 -0.29 -6.08
C GLU A 140 -19.84 1.13 -6.67
N LYS A 141 -19.17 2.08 -6.00
CA LYS A 141 -19.07 3.46 -6.51
C LYS A 141 -18.33 3.57 -7.84
N ILE A 142 -17.27 2.79 -8.05
CA ILE A 142 -16.58 2.72 -9.35
C ILE A 142 -17.51 2.17 -10.42
N ALA A 143 -18.26 1.11 -10.13
CA ALA A 143 -19.22 0.53 -11.06
C ALA A 143 -20.35 1.51 -11.43
N GLN A 144 -20.88 2.24 -10.46
CA GLN A 144 -21.88 3.29 -10.68
C GLN A 144 -21.34 4.41 -11.58
N ARG A 145 -20.12 4.91 -11.33
CA ARG A 145 -19.49 5.94 -12.18
C ARG A 145 -19.22 5.45 -13.61
N ALA A 146 -18.91 4.17 -13.79
CA ALA A 146 -18.71 3.58 -15.12
C ALA A 146 -20.02 3.45 -15.93
N GLN A 147 -21.18 3.44 -15.27
CA GLN A 147 -22.51 3.35 -15.91
C GLN A 147 -23.13 4.71 -16.20
N ASP A 148 -22.63 5.78 -15.60
CA ASP A 148 -23.09 7.17 -15.83
C ASP A 148 -22.01 7.99 -16.57
N PRO A 149 -22.02 7.97 -17.93
CA PRO A 149 -21.08 8.76 -18.74
C PRO A 149 -21.38 10.26 -18.69
N SER A 150 -22.55 10.67 -18.18
CA SER A 150 -22.99 12.07 -18.14
C SER A 150 -22.44 12.83 -16.92
N GLY A 151 -21.90 12.14 -15.94
CA GLY A 151 -21.15 12.70 -14.82
C GLY A 151 -19.79 13.24 -15.25
N ILE A 152 -19.77 14.10 -16.29
CA ILE A 152 -18.56 14.77 -16.80
C ILE A 152 -18.06 15.76 -15.74
N HIS A 153 -17.39 15.24 -14.75
CA HIS A 153 -16.31 15.98 -14.11
C HIS A 153 -15.03 15.56 -14.81
N SER A 154 -14.52 16.46 -15.66
CA SER A 154 -13.30 16.31 -16.41
C SER A 154 -12.12 16.04 -15.47
N VAL A 155 -11.87 14.78 -15.14
CA VAL A 155 -10.68 14.38 -14.40
C VAL A 155 -9.66 13.87 -15.40
N LYS A 156 -8.74 14.76 -15.70
CA LYS A 156 -7.61 14.54 -16.61
C LYS A 156 -6.75 13.36 -16.17
N SER A 157 -6.30 12.56 -17.12
CA SER A 157 -5.19 11.59 -17.13
C SER A 157 -4.96 10.64 -15.92
N SER A 158 -5.13 11.07 -14.68
CA SER A 158 -4.92 10.22 -13.50
C SER A 158 -6.05 9.18 -13.28
N GLU A 159 -7.28 9.45 -13.72
CA GLU A 159 -8.39 8.48 -13.60
C GLU A 159 -8.30 7.32 -14.58
N GLY A 160 -7.78 7.55 -15.77
CA GLY A 160 -7.53 6.49 -16.74
C GLY A 160 -6.54 5.45 -16.21
N ALA A 161 -5.50 5.89 -15.52
CA ALA A 161 -4.52 5.01 -14.87
C ALA A 161 -5.15 4.24 -13.70
N ARG A 162 -5.99 4.88 -12.87
CA ARG A 162 -6.70 4.27 -11.73
C ARG A 162 -7.70 3.20 -12.18
N TYR A 163 -8.43 3.46 -13.26
CA TYR A 163 -9.37 2.49 -13.85
C TYR A 163 -8.66 1.27 -14.44
N ASN A 164 -7.48 1.47 -15.03
CA ASN A 164 -6.65 0.39 -15.56
C ASN A 164 -6.09 -0.50 -14.44
N VAL A 165 -5.71 0.07 -13.30
CA VAL A 165 -5.28 -0.69 -12.11
C VAL A 165 -6.40 -1.61 -11.60
N TYR A 166 -7.63 -1.11 -11.52
CA TYR A 166 -8.77 -1.92 -11.11
C TYR A 166 -9.09 -3.05 -12.09
N ARG A 167 -9.06 -2.78 -13.40
CA ARG A 167 -9.21 -3.83 -14.44
C ARG A 167 -8.11 -4.88 -14.38
N ALA A 168 -6.86 -4.43 -14.24
CA ALA A 168 -5.72 -5.35 -14.08
C ALA A 168 -5.91 -6.25 -12.85
N TYR A 169 -6.37 -5.69 -11.71
CA TYR A 169 -6.68 -6.48 -10.51
C TYR A 169 -7.80 -7.50 -10.75
N GLN A 170 -8.85 -7.16 -11.49
CA GLN A 170 -9.94 -8.10 -11.82
C GLN A 170 -9.53 -9.20 -12.79
N SER A 171 -8.57 -8.95 -13.68
CA SER A 171 -8.06 -9.95 -14.64
C SER A 171 -7.16 -11.01 -13.99
N ILE A 172 -6.73 -10.78 -12.74
CA ILE A 172 -5.90 -11.73 -12.00
C ILE A 172 -6.77 -12.91 -11.55
N GLY A 173 -6.33 -14.14 -11.86
CA GLY A 173 -7.04 -15.37 -11.47
C GLY A 173 -7.28 -15.45 -9.95
N LEU A 174 -8.41 -16.04 -9.53
CA LEU A 174 -8.87 -16.11 -8.14
C LEU A 174 -7.81 -16.59 -7.13
N SER A 175 -6.96 -17.53 -7.53
CA SER A 175 -5.89 -18.06 -6.66
C SER A 175 -4.79 -17.02 -6.37
N SER A 176 -4.49 -16.18 -7.34
CA SER A 176 -3.50 -15.10 -7.20
C SER A 176 -4.07 -13.92 -6.41
N GLN A 177 -5.35 -13.65 -6.57
CA GLN A 177 -6.06 -12.66 -5.75
C GLN A 177 -6.11 -13.09 -4.27
N ALA A 178 -6.28 -14.39 -3.99
CA ALA A 178 -6.26 -14.92 -2.62
C ALA A 178 -4.89 -14.69 -1.97
N LYS A 179 -3.80 -15.03 -2.64
CA LYS A 179 -2.43 -14.81 -2.14
C LYS A 179 -2.11 -13.33 -1.96
N LEU A 180 -2.51 -12.47 -2.91
CA LEU A 180 -2.33 -11.03 -2.78
C LEU A 180 -3.13 -10.48 -1.59
N LYS A 181 -4.36 -10.97 -1.36
CA LYS A 181 -5.16 -10.64 -0.18
C LYS A 181 -4.49 -11.09 1.12
N GLU A 182 -3.86 -12.26 1.15
CA GLU A 182 -3.11 -12.73 2.32
C GLU A 182 -1.91 -11.85 2.62
N ILE A 183 -1.16 -11.42 1.60
CA ILE A 183 -0.03 -10.49 1.76
C ILE A 183 -0.52 -9.14 2.24
N ILE A 184 -1.58 -8.59 1.62
CA ILE A 184 -2.18 -7.32 2.05
C ILE A 184 -2.70 -7.44 3.49
N ARG A 185 -3.33 -8.57 3.86
CA ARG A 185 -3.76 -8.84 5.24
C ARG A 185 -2.58 -8.98 6.19
N ALA A 186 -1.51 -9.67 5.81
CA ALA A 186 -0.30 -9.78 6.60
C ALA A 186 0.30 -8.39 6.86
N VAL A 187 0.46 -7.57 5.82
CA VAL A 187 0.95 -6.19 5.95
C VAL A 187 0.00 -5.34 6.81
N ALA A 188 -1.31 -5.44 6.60
CA ALA A 188 -2.32 -4.72 7.38
C ALA A 188 -2.42 -5.18 8.85
N ASN A 189 -2.06 -6.43 9.14
CA ASN A 189 -2.02 -6.96 10.51
C ASN A 189 -0.70 -6.65 11.23
N PHE A 190 0.35 -6.25 10.51
CA PHE A 190 1.61 -5.75 11.08
C PHE A 190 1.65 -4.22 11.23
N ALA A 191 0.76 -3.52 10.57
CA ALA A 191 0.51 -2.09 10.70
C ALA A 191 -0.65 -1.84 11.66
#